data_b86b48d3bbcadfc76b9c8cbfeb885257
#
_entry.id   b86b48d3bbcadfc76b9c8cbfeb885257
#
_cell.length_a   1.000
_cell.length_b   1.000
_cell.length_c   1.000
_cell.angle_alpha   90.00
_cell.angle_beta   90.00
_cell.angle_gamma   90.00
#
_symmetry.space_group_name_H-M   'P 1'
#
loop_
_entity.id
_entity.type
_entity.pdbx_description
1 polymer ?
#
loop_
_entity_poly.entity_id
_entity_poly.type
_entity_poly.pdbx_seq_one_letter_code
_entity_poly.pdbx_strand_id
1 'polypeptide(L)'
;MDDLIFTIKGHDRCRPYAHFDRRVSLDQCADKVTSSEYVSRHSFFPLIENDQRRMKKDENGNIAKRPRPIRYAAHFDSCIYRYYSALLNLRYNEQAKRFGFDASAIAYRNNHPGMSNIQYASRAFDYIRKAGKCRVFTSDFSDFFESLDYRYLKRQLRMFFPDGMPADYY
;
A
#
# COMPACT_ATOMS: atom_id res chain seq x y z
N MET A 1 -5.14 -2.54 20.25
CA MET A 1 -4.79 -1.36 19.45
C MET A 1 -3.33 -0.96 19.67
N ASP A 2 -2.84 -1.03 20.90
CA ASP A 2 -1.45 -0.72 21.27
C ASP A 2 -0.41 -1.61 20.57
N ASP A 3 -0.70 -2.89 20.39
CA ASP A 3 0.19 -3.84 19.69
C ASP A 3 0.45 -3.48 18.22
N LEU A 4 -0.54 -2.87 17.54
CA LEU A 4 -0.38 -2.46 16.15
C LEU A 4 0.59 -1.28 16.03
N ILE A 5 0.44 -0.29 16.91
CA ILE A 5 1.35 0.86 16.97
C ILE A 5 2.74 0.38 17.30
N PHE A 6 2.89 -0.51 18.27
CA PHE A 6 4.19 -1.09 18.64
C PHE A 6 4.86 -1.81 17.47
N THR A 7 4.10 -2.58 16.69
CA THR A 7 4.61 -3.26 15.48
C THR A 7 5.05 -2.26 14.40
N ILE A 8 4.36 -1.14 14.26
CA ILE A 8 4.71 -0.08 13.29
C ILE A 8 5.91 0.74 13.77
N LYS A 9 6.04 0.97 15.08
CA LYS A 9 7.11 1.75 15.71
C LYS A 9 8.52 1.22 15.44
N GLY A 10 8.71 -0.09 15.38
CA GLY A 10 10.02 -0.71 15.14
C GLY A 10 10.67 -0.31 13.81
N HIS A 11 9.91 0.29 12.88
CA HIS A 11 10.36 0.78 11.58
C HIS A 11 10.11 2.28 11.37
N ASP A 12 9.79 3.01 12.45
CA ASP A 12 9.40 4.41 12.36
C ASP A 12 10.60 5.34 12.29
N ARG A 13 11.05 5.60 11.07
CA ARG A 13 11.97 6.70 10.77
C ARG A 13 11.19 7.86 10.16
N CYS A 14 11.47 9.09 10.62
CA CYS A 14 11.00 10.28 9.92
C CYS A 14 11.38 10.20 8.45
N ARG A 15 10.44 10.52 7.57
CA ARG A 15 10.71 10.53 6.13
C ARG A 15 11.77 11.58 5.79
N PRO A 16 12.78 11.27 4.97
CA PRO A 16 13.91 12.17 4.69
C PRO A 16 13.60 13.29 3.69
N TYR A 17 12.43 13.28 3.03
CA TYR A 17 12.05 14.30 2.06
C TYR A 17 11.59 15.60 2.76
N ALA A 18 11.62 16.71 2.02
CA ALA A 18 11.09 17.99 2.48
C ALA A 18 9.60 18.11 2.16
N HIS A 19 8.85 18.71 3.07
CA HIS A 19 7.46 19.11 2.90
C HIS A 19 7.20 20.41 3.68
N PHE A 20 6.02 21.02 3.53
CA PHE A 20 5.66 22.27 4.20
C PHE A 20 5.47 22.12 5.71
N ASP A 21 5.15 20.91 6.17
CA ASP A 21 4.97 20.63 7.58
C ASP A 21 6.27 20.25 8.30
N ARG A 22 6.22 20.27 9.64
CA ARG A 22 7.32 19.81 10.48
C ARG A 22 7.47 18.30 10.38
N ARG A 23 8.71 17.82 10.31
CA ARG A 23 9.02 16.39 10.42
C ARG A 23 8.55 15.82 11.74
N VAL A 24 7.74 14.79 11.68
CA VAL A 24 7.25 14.04 12.84
C VAL A 24 7.40 12.54 12.60
N SER A 25 7.63 11.81 13.68
CA SER A 25 7.56 10.34 13.67
C SER A 25 6.19 9.87 14.14
N LEU A 26 5.86 8.61 13.88
CA LEU A 26 4.59 8.03 14.34
C LEU A 26 4.49 8.07 15.87
N ASP A 27 5.59 7.87 16.59
CA ASP A 27 5.63 7.95 18.05
C ASP A 27 5.21 9.30 18.59
N GLN A 28 5.62 10.38 17.91
CA GLN A 28 5.33 11.74 18.33
C GLN A 28 3.87 12.16 18.08
N CYS A 29 3.15 11.43 17.26
CA CYS A 29 1.78 11.75 16.88
C CYS A 29 0.80 10.58 17.06
N ALA A 30 1.19 9.52 17.76
CA ALA A 30 0.41 8.30 17.92
C ALA A 30 -1.01 8.56 18.41
N ASP A 31 -1.17 9.38 19.47
CA ASP A 31 -2.47 9.68 20.06
C ASP A 31 -3.44 10.32 19.06
N LYS A 32 -2.92 11.20 18.17
CA LYS A 32 -3.73 11.87 17.16
C LYS A 32 -4.07 10.94 16.01
N VAL A 33 -3.10 10.14 15.57
CA VAL A 33 -3.25 9.22 14.43
C VAL A 33 -4.21 8.08 14.76
N THR A 34 -4.27 7.66 16.02
CA THR A 34 -5.18 6.59 16.48
C THR A 34 -6.56 7.09 16.86
N SER A 35 -6.75 8.41 16.97
CA SER A 35 -8.05 9.00 17.26
C SER A 35 -8.88 9.14 15.99
N SER A 36 -9.90 8.30 15.85
CA SER A 36 -10.87 8.35 14.76
C SER A 36 -11.54 9.72 14.63
N GLU A 37 -11.88 10.36 15.77
CA GLU A 37 -12.45 11.70 15.79
C GLU A 37 -11.47 12.74 15.25
N TYR A 38 -10.19 12.68 15.64
CA TYR A 38 -9.18 13.60 15.14
C TYR A 38 -8.97 13.43 13.63
N VAL A 39 -8.79 12.21 13.16
CA VAL A 39 -8.52 11.91 11.75
C VAL A 39 -9.71 12.28 10.86
N SER A 40 -10.96 12.04 11.30
CA SER A 40 -12.16 12.39 10.52
C SER A 40 -12.33 13.91 10.29
N ARG A 41 -11.70 14.73 11.13
CA ARG A 41 -11.72 16.20 11.02
C ARG A 41 -10.40 16.77 10.47
N HIS A 42 -9.41 15.92 10.23
CA HIS A 42 -8.10 16.37 9.79
C HIS A 42 -8.13 16.84 8.33
N SER A 43 -7.58 18.02 8.09
CA SER A 43 -7.39 18.56 6.74
C SER A 43 -6.03 18.15 6.21
N PHE A 44 -5.99 17.30 5.19
CA PHE A 44 -4.76 16.83 4.57
C PHE A 44 -4.09 17.92 3.74
N PHE A 45 -2.77 17.98 3.81
CA PHE A 45 -2.00 18.85 2.94
C PHE A 45 -1.99 18.34 1.49
N PRO A 46 -1.85 19.26 0.50
CA PRO A 46 -1.60 18.85 -0.87
C PRO A 46 -0.34 18.00 -0.98
N LEU A 47 -0.36 17.01 -1.86
CA LEU A 47 0.81 16.21 -2.16
C LEU A 47 1.83 17.02 -2.95
N ILE A 48 3.12 16.89 -2.63
CA ILE A 48 4.20 17.46 -3.43
C ILE A 48 4.61 16.45 -4.50
N GLU A 49 4.51 16.82 -5.76
CA GLU A 49 4.91 15.96 -6.87
C GLU A 49 6.37 16.23 -7.27
N ASN A 50 7.11 15.17 -7.51
CA ASN A 50 8.48 15.21 -8.01
C ASN A 50 8.68 14.13 -9.08
N ASP A 51 9.12 14.54 -10.24
CA ASP A 51 9.41 13.64 -11.35
C ASP A 51 10.75 12.91 -11.16
N GLN A 52 10.66 11.63 -10.85
CA GLN A 52 11.84 10.75 -10.88
C GLN A 52 12.08 10.26 -12.32
N ARG A 53 13.26 10.52 -12.83
CA ARG A 53 13.68 10.03 -14.16
C ARG A 53 14.11 8.57 -14.06
N ARG A 54 13.38 7.67 -14.72
CA ARG A 54 13.77 6.27 -14.87
C ARG A 54 14.20 5.98 -16.29
N MET A 55 15.26 5.16 -16.41
CA MET A 55 15.68 4.62 -17.70
C MET A 55 14.78 3.42 -18.03
N LYS A 56 14.08 3.44 -19.16
CA LYS A 56 13.26 2.33 -19.65
C LYS A 56 13.67 2.02 -21.10
N LYS A 57 13.88 0.74 -21.42
CA LYS A 57 14.03 0.29 -22.81
C LYS A 57 12.67 0.35 -23.49
N ASP A 58 12.62 0.91 -24.69
CA ASP A 58 11.47 0.82 -25.58
C ASP A 58 11.43 -0.56 -26.28
N GLU A 59 10.41 -0.80 -27.10
CA GLU A 59 10.23 -2.03 -27.87
C GLU A 59 11.36 -2.29 -28.87
N ASN A 60 12.08 -1.24 -29.28
CA ASN A 60 13.21 -1.29 -30.20
C ASN A 60 14.56 -1.44 -29.48
N GLY A 61 14.55 -1.55 -28.15
CA GLY A 61 15.75 -1.68 -27.33
C GLY A 61 16.46 -0.37 -27.01
N ASN A 62 15.95 0.79 -27.44
CA ASN A 62 16.53 2.10 -27.12
C ASN A 62 16.22 2.48 -25.68
N ILE A 63 17.18 3.11 -25.02
CA ILE A 63 17.01 3.55 -23.63
C ILE A 63 16.44 4.98 -23.65
N ALA A 64 15.19 5.12 -23.21
CA ALA A 64 14.52 6.41 -23.02
C ALA A 64 14.38 6.76 -21.54
N LYS A 65 14.59 8.03 -21.21
CA LYS A 65 14.25 8.57 -19.88
C LYS A 65 12.74 8.84 -19.83
N ARG A 66 12.03 8.09 -19.01
CA ARG A 66 10.60 8.36 -18.75
C ARG A 66 10.44 8.96 -17.35
N PRO A 67 9.77 10.11 -17.23
CA PRO A 67 9.43 10.67 -15.92
C PRO A 67 8.45 9.70 -15.23
N ARG A 68 8.66 9.51 -13.93
CA ARG A 68 7.70 8.85 -13.06
C ARG A 68 7.31 9.83 -11.95
N PRO A 69 6.10 10.37 -11.97
CA PRO A 69 5.66 11.26 -10.92
C PRO A 69 5.59 10.50 -9.59
N ILE A 70 6.31 11.00 -8.59
CA ILE A 70 6.25 10.51 -7.22
C ILE A 70 5.63 11.61 -6.38
N ARG A 71 4.60 11.27 -5.63
CA ARG A 71 3.88 12.20 -4.78
C ARG A 71 4.22 11.96 -3.31
N TYR A 72 4.62 13.01 -2.63
CA TYR A 72 5.01 13.00 -1.23
C TYR A 72 3.92 13.63 -0.39
N ALA A 73 3.44 12.90 0.61
CA ALA A 73 2.49 13.41 1.59
C ALA A 73 3.23 14.21 2.68
N ALA A 74 2.53 15.12 3.36
CA ALA A 74 3.03 15.74 4.57
C ALA A 74 3.44 14.68 5.60
N HIS A 75 4.39 15.01 6.47
CA HIS A 75 4.95 14.04 7.41
C HIS A 75 3.88 13.51 8.35
N PHE A 76 3.02 14.37 8.88
CA PHE A 76 1.89 13.96 9.71
C PHE A 76 0.89 13.10 8.92
N ASP A 77 0.52 13.52 7.72
CA ASP A 77 -0.39 12.75 6.84
C ASP A 77 0.20 11.37 6.51
N SER A 78 1.51 11.30 6.30
CA SER A 78 2.19 10.01 6.07
C SER A 78 2.11 9.06 7.28
N CYS A 79 2.05 9.60 8.50
CA CYS A 79 1.83 8.80 9.70
C CYS A 79 0.39 8.25 9.74
N ILE A 80 -0.60 9.06 9.37
CA ILE A 80 -2.00 8.61 9.24
C ILE A 80 -2.06 7.48 8.21
N TYR A 81 -1.55 7.69 6.99
CA TYR A 81 -1.55 6.65 5.94
C TYR A 81 -0.87 5.36 6.38
N ARG A 82 0.24 5.43 7.11
CA ARG A 82 0.92 4.23 7.64
C ARG A 82 0.08 3.46 8.62
N TYR A 83 -0.56 4.14 9.56
CA TYR A 83 -1.43 3.52 10.55
C TYR A 83 -2.61 2.82 9.89
N TYR A 84 -3.34 3.53 9.03
CA TYR A 84 -4.50 2.96 8.33
C TYR A 84 -4.10 1.86 7.34
N SER A 85 -2.96 1.97 6.69
CA SER A 85 -2.41 0.89 5.86
C SER A 85 -2.17 -0.39 6.66
N ALA A 86 -1.66 -0.28 7.88
CA ALA A 86 -1.46 -1.43 8.76
C ALA A 86 -2.78 -2.04 9.23
N LEU A 87 -3.76 -1.21 9.62
CA LEU A 87 -5.11 -1.68 9.98
C LEU A 87 -5.77 -2.43 8.82
N LEU A 88 -5.76 -1.83 7.63
CA LEU A 88 -6.34 -2.44 6.44
C LEU A 88 -5.60 -3.73 6.06
N ASN A 89 -4.28 -3.78 6.23
CA ASN A 89 -3.51 -4.99 5.97
C ASN A 89 -3.90 -6.15 6.89
N LEU A 90 -4.13 -5.88 8.18
CA LEU A 90 -4.64 -6.88 9.11
C LEU A 90 -6.01 -7.41 8.66
N ARG A 91 -6.96 -6.52 8.41
CA ARG A 91 -8.30 -6.89 7.95
C ARG A 91 -8.27 -7.66 6.63
N TYR A 92 -7.47 -7.21 5.69
CA TYR A 92 -7.30 -7.88 4.41
C TYR A 92 -6.71 -9.29 4.58
N ASN A 93 -5.71 -9.47 5.45
CA ASN A 93 -5.11 -10.76 5.72
C ASN A 93 -6.13 -11.76 6.31
N GLU A 94 -7.01 -11.29 7.21
CA GLU A 94 -8.10 -12.10 7.75
C GLU A 94 -9.07 -12.55 6.65
N GLN A 95 -9.49 -11.62 5.79
CA GLN A 95 -10.40 -11.92 4.69
C GLN A 95 -9.76 -12.84 3.64
N ALA A 96 -8.49 -12.61 3.29
CA ALA A 96 -7.76 -13.46 2.35
C ALA A 96 -7.69 -14.91 2.81
N LYS A 97 -7.46 -15.13 4.11
CA LYS A 97 -7.50 -16.46 4.70
C LYS A 97 -8.91 -17.05 4.69
N ARG A 98 -9.91 -16.26 5.12
CA ARG A 98 -11.31 -16.69 5.17
C ARG A 98 -11.85 -17.15 3.82
N PHE A 99 -11.49 -16.42 2.75
CA PHE A 99 -11.95 -16.72 1.38
C PHE A 99 -10.98 -17.59 0.57
N GLY A 100 -9.89 -18.05 1.16
CA GLY A 100 -8.97 -19.02 0.55
C GLY A 100 -8.07 -18.47 -0.56
N PHE A 101 -7.93 -17.14 -0.71
CA PHE A 101 -7.05 -16.55 -1.72
C PHE A 101 -5.72 -16.01 -1.14
N ASP A 102 -5.39 -16.34 0.10
CA ASP A 102 -4.19 -15.88 0.79
C ASP A 102 -2.89 -16.15 0.02
N ALA A 103 -2.79 -17.31 -0.62
CA ALA A 103 -1.63 -17.69 -1.41
C ALA A 103 -1.51 -16.97 -2.76
N SER A 104 -2.61 -16.42 -3.30
CA SER A 104 -2.66 -15.78 -4.62
C SER A 104 -2.47 -14.28 -4.56
N ALA A 105 -2.98 -13.62 -3.51
CA ALA A 105 -2.86 -12.19 -3.32
C ALA A 105 -1.59 -11.87 -2.52
N ILE A 106 -0.47 -11.71 -3.20
CA ILE A 106 0.87 -11.65 -2.59
C ILE A 106 1.43 -10.24 -2.42
N ALA A 107 0.95 -9.27 -3.19
CA ALA A 107 1.52 -7.92 -3.19
C ALA A 107 1.07 -7.08 -1.99
N TYR A 108 1.97 -6.21 -1.50
CA TYR A 108 1.72 -5.24 -0.41
C TYR A 108 1.22 -5.85 0.90
N ARG A 109 1.57 -7.10 1.18
CA ARG A 109 1.15 -7.81 2.39
C ARG A 109 2.33 -8.05 3.33
N ASN A 110 2.06 -8.02 4.64
CA ASN A 110 3.07 -8.19 5.68
C ASN A 110 3.06 -9.58 6.34
N ASN A 111 2.15 -10.48 5.94
CA ASN A 111 1.98 -11.80 6.53
C ASN A 111 2.84 -12.90 5.87
N HIS A 112 3.74 -12.53 4.97
CA HIS A 112 4.69 -13.44 4.31
C HIS A 112 6.14 -13.00 4.58
N PRO A 113 6.65 -13.17 5.81
CA PRO A 113 8.00 -12.73 6.14
C PRO A 113 9.05 -13.48 5.29
N GLY A 114 10.10 -12.77 4.89
CA GLY A 114 11.17 -13.32 4.06
C GLY A 114 10.83 -13.54 2.59
N MET A 115 9.60 -13.21 2.15
CA MET A 115 9.19 -13.30 0.76
C MET A 115 9.36 -11.96 0.04
N SER A 116 10.06 -11.97 -1.07
CA SER A 116 10.20 -10.84 -1.99
C SER A 116 9.67 -11.21 -3.38
N ASN A 117 9.67 -10.24 -4.28
CA ASN A 117 9.27 -10.48 -5.68
C ASN A 117 10.07 -11.61 -6.34
N ILE A 118 11.34 -11.81 -5.94
CA ILE A 118 12.21 -12.87 -6.47
C ILE A 118 11.70 -14.24 -6.05
N GLN A 119 11.40 -14.44 -4.77
CA GLN A 119 10.88 -15.71 -4.26
C GLN A 119 9.50 -16.04 -4.86
N TYR A 120 8.63 -15.06 -5.02
CA TYR A 120 7.33 -15.28 -5.68
C TYR A 120 7.49 -15.61 -7.16
N ALA A 121 8.37 -14.93 -7.89
CA ALA A 121 8.68 -15.27 -9.27
C ALA A 121 9.25 -16.69 -9.39
N SER A 122 10.18 -17.08 -8.52
CA SER A 122 10.73 -18.44 -8.49
C SER A 122 9.63 -19.48 -8.29
N ARG A 123 8.71 -19.27 -7.32
CA ARG A 123 7.55 -20.15 -7.11
C ARG A 123 6.65 -20.27 -8.33
N ALA A 124 6.39 -19.16 -9.03
CA ALA A 124 5.60 -19.17 -10.25
C ALA A 124 6.29 -19.99 -11.36
N PHE A 125 7.59 -19.82 -11.57
CA PHE A 125 8.36 -20.62 -12.53
C PHE A 125 8.40 -22.10 -12.16
N ASP A 126 8.54 -22.43 -10.88
CA ASP A 126 8.53 -23.83 -10.43
C ASP A 126 7.16 -24.48 -10.64
N TYR A 127 6.09 -23.73 -10.43
CA TYR A 127 4.74 -24.19 -10.73
C TYR A 127 4.55 -24.48 -12.23
N ILE A 128 4.99 -23.55 -13.09
CA ILE A 128 4.94 -23.72 -14.56
C ILE A 128 5.74 -24.96 -15.00
N ARG A 129 6.96 -25.15 -14.47
CA ARG A 129 7.79 -26.33 -14.77
C ARG A 129 7.10 -27.63 -14.37
N LYS A 130 6.47 -27.66 -13.20
CA LYS A 130 5.73 -28.85 -12.72
C LYS A 130 4.48 -29.12 -13.54
N ALA A 131 3.81 -28.10 -14.03
CA ALA A 131 2.63 -28.23 -14.87
C ALA A 131 2.96 -28.81 -16.27
N GLY A 132 4.21 -28.71 -16.71
CA GLY A 132 4.67 -29.22 -18.01
C GLY A 132 4.07 -28.41 -19.16
N LYS A 133 3.41 -29.05 -20.10
CA LYS A 133 2.80 -28.36 -21.26
C LYS A 133 1.57 -27.57 -20.82
N CYS A 134 1.74 -26.26 -20.66
CA CYS A 134 0.70 -25.36 -20.23
C CYS A 134 0.71 -24.03 -21.02
N ARG A 135 -0.36 -23.25 -20.90
CA ARG A 135 -0.41 -21.86 -21.38
C ARG A 135 -0.31 -20.93 -20.17
N VAL A 136 0.55 -19.94 -20.27
CA VAL A 136 0.71 -18.91 -19.23
C VAL A 136 0.10 -17.61 -19.77
N PHE A 137 -0.83 -17.03 -19.01
CA PHE A 137 -1.40 -15.73 -19.28
C PHE A 137 -0.87 -14.72 -18.25
N THR A 138 -0.34 -13.59 -18.74
CA THR A 138 0.10 -12.48 -17.91
C THR A 138 -0.69 -11.22 -18.30
N SER A 139 -1.15 -10.46 -17.33
CA SER A 139 -1.88 -9.22 -17.55
C SER A 139 -1.44 -8.16 -16.56
N ASP A 140 -1.58 -6.90 -16.95
CA ASP A 140 -1.35 -5.72 -16.11
C ASP A 140 -2.45 -4.70 -16.38
N PHE A 141 -2.74 -3.85 -15.40
CA PHE A 141 -3.70 -2.76 -15.55
C PHE A 141 -2.97 -1.49 -15.94
N SER A 142 -3.38 -0.90 -17.07
CA SER A 142 -2.92 0.45 -17.43
C SER A 142 -3.58 1.47 -16.52
N ASP A 143 -2.80 2.45 -16.06
CA ASP A 143 -3.26 3.60 -15.28
C ASP A 143 -4.18 3.20 -14.10
N PHE A 144 -3.77 2.13 -13.39
CA PHE A 144 -4.59 1.52 -12.34
C PHE A 144 -5.07 2.53 -11.29
N PHE A 145 -4.18 3.37 -10.77
CA PHE A 145 -4.53 4.32 -9.71
C PHE A 145 -5.43 5.46 -10.20
N GLU A 146 -5.21 5.93 -11.41
CA GLU A 146 -6.00 6.98 -12.04
C GLU A 146 -7.40 6.50 -12.45
N SER A 147 -7.56 5.19 -12.69
CA SER A 147 -8.83 4.57 -13.10
C SER A 147 -9.67 4.04 -11.93
N LEU A 148 -9.20 4.18 -10.69
CA LEU A 148 -9.94 3.71 -9.52
C LEU A 148 -11.25 4.47 -9.32
N ASP A 149 -12.37 3.74 -9.35
CA ASP A 149 -13.68 4.24 -8.90
C ASP A 149 -13.72 4.26 -7.37
N TYR A 150 -13.63 5.45 -6.78
CA TYR A 150 -13.65 5.63 -5.33
C TYR A 150 -14.97 5.17 -4.68
N ARG A 151 -16.09 5.23 -5.39
CA ARG A 151 -17.39 4.74 -4.88
C ARG A 151 -17.36 3.21 -4.78
N TYR A 152 -16.81 2.57 -5.80
CA TYR A 152 -16.62 1.12 -5.81
C TYR A 152 -15.64 0.70 -4.71
N LEU A 153 -14.49 1.37 -4.60
CA LEU A 153 -13.48 1.10 -3.56
C LEU A 153 -14.10 1.23 -2.15
N LYS A 154 -14.84 2.30 -1.89
CA LYS A 154 -15.54 2.52 -0.62
C LYS A 154 -16.55 1.41 -0.31
N ARG A 155 -17.27 0.93 -1.32
CA ARG A 155 -18.19 -0.20 -1.16
C ARG A 155 -17.46 -1.48 -0.81
N GLN A 156 -16.30 -1.75 -1.42
CA GLN A 156 -15.47 -2.91 -1.09
C GLN A 156 -14.87 -2.80 0.32
N LEU A 157 -14.41 -1.62 0.72
CA LEU A 157 -13.90 -1.38 2.06
C LEU A 157 -14.94 -1.69 3.15
N ARG A 158 -16.21 -1.44 2.92
CA ARG A 158 -17.30 -1.77 3.87
C ARG A 158 -17.36 -3.26 4.21
N MET A 159 -16.92 -4.14 3.33
CA MET A 159 -16.87 -5.58 3.59
C MET A 159 -15.87 -5.96 4.70
N PHE A 160 -14.90 -5.10 4.98
CA PHE A 160 -13.95 -5.29 6.09
C PHE A 160 -14.49 -4.82 7.45
N PHE A 161 -15.65 -4.18 7.46
CA PHE A 161 -16.26 -3.58 8.64
C PHE A 161 -17.72 -4.00 8.75
N PRO A 162 -18.00 -5.26 9.21
CA PRO A 162 -19.37 -5.76 9.30
C PRO A 162 -20.25 -4.95 10.26
N ASP A 163 -19.65 -4.36 11.29
CA ASP A 163 -20.33 -3.53 12.30
C ASP A 163 -20.48 -2.05 11.89
N GLY A 164 -20.14 -1.74 10.64
CA GLY A 164 -20.13 -0.38 10.10
C GLY A 164 -18.72 0.19 9.94
N MET A 165 -18.51 0.92 8.85
CA MET A 165 -17.24 1.56 8.56
C MET A 165 -17.10 2.82 9.43
N PRO A 166 -16.03 2.96 10.22
CA PRO A 166 -15.79 4.15 11.03
C PRO A 166 -15.70 5.44 10.21
N ALA A 167 -16.03 6.58 10.82
CA ALA A 167 -16.09 7.88 10.12
C ALA A 167 -14.75 8.34 9.53
N ASP A 168 -13.65 7.94 10.13
CA ASP A 168 -12.28 8.22 9.70
C ASP A 168 -11.84 7.48 8.44
N TYR A 169 -12.64 6.54 7.92
CA TYR A 169 -12.45 5.90 6.61
C TYR A 169 -13.26 6.55 5.49
N TYR A 170 -14.03 7.61 5.79
CA TYR A 170 -14.80 8.36 4.80
C TYR A 170 -14.01 9.53 4.23
#